data_ff55503e3012e74fde8d3d7b61f91ec0
#
_entry.id   ff55503e3012e74fde8d3d7b61f91ec0
#
_cell.length_a   1.000
_cell.length_b   1.000
_cell.length_c   1.000
_cell.angle_alpha   90.00
_cell.angle_beta   90.00
_cell.angle_gamma   90.00
#
_symmetry.space_group_name_H-M   'P 1'
#
loop_
_entity.id
_entity.type
_entity.pdbx_description
1 polymer ?
#
loop_
_entity_poly.entity_id
_entity_poly.type
_entity_poly.pdbx_seq_one_letter_code
_entity_poly.pdbx_strand_id
1 'polypeptide(L)'
;MPVCFDVTDTAALKAGLMSIYKAEGRIDCIVNNAAIIANQKLGMVTKPLLEKMYSVNVFAVIDMLQIASRLMARNGGGCFVNIASITGVVGSPGQVAYSSTKGAVIALTKSAAKELSPMNIRVNAVAPGIIATERFKELYECDGDKIDGRISRIALGRLGTPLDVADAVSFLASDRASYISGHILGVDGCASI
;
A
#
# COMPACT_ATOMS: atom_id res chain seq x y z
N MET A 1 -7.10 4.13 20.56
CA MET A 1 -5.81 4.50 21.21
C MET A 1 -4.70 4.44 20.16
N PRO A 2 -3.93 5.53 19.91
CA PRO A 2 -2.82 5.47 18.97
C PRO A 2 -1.68 4.60 19.54
N VAL A 3 -1.10 3.75 18.68
CA VAL A 3 0.06 2.91 19.00
C VAL A 3 1.11 3.18 17.93
N CYS A 4 2.27 3.69 18.33
CA CYS A 4 3.36 4.06 17.41
C CYS A 4 4.51 3.06 17.53
N PHE A 5 4.96 2.53 16.41
CA PHE A 5 6.13 1.65 16.30
C PHE A 5 6.74 1.73 14.89
N ASP A 6 7.99 1.33 14.75
CA ASP A 6 8.61 1.12 13.45
C ASP A 6 8.06 -0.19 12.85
N VAL A 7 7.46 -0.11 11.67
CA VAL A 7 6.87 -1.27 10.98
C VAL A 7 7.93 -2.32 10.58
N THR A 8 9.21 -1.95 10.56
CA THR A 8 10.33 -2.87 10.26
C THR A 8 10.84 -3.61 11.50
N ASP A 9 10.42 -3.21 12.70
CA ASP A 9 10.67 -3.93 13.95
C ASP A 9 9.54 -4.94 14.19
N THR A 10 9.74 -6.19 13.81
CA THR A 10 8.75 -7.26 13.94
C THR A 10 8.32 -7.48 15.41
N ALA A 11 9.20 -7.25 16.37
CA ALA A 11 8.86 -7.41 17.79
C ALA A 11 7.94 -6.27 18.26
N ALA A 12 8.26 -5.02 17.90
CA ALA A 12 7.43 -3.86 18.19
C ALA A 12 6.07 -3.93 17.47
N LEU A 13 6.05 -4.35 16.20
CA LEU A 13 4.84 -4.59 15.42
C LEU A 13 3.93 -5.61 16.12
N LYS A 14 4.49 -6.76 16.53
CA LYS A 14 3.73 -7.78 17.27
C LYS A 14 3.18 -7.27 18.60
N ALA A 15 4.00 -6.56 19.37
CA ALA A 15 3.57 -5.96 20.64
C ALA A 15 2.44 -4.93 20.43
N GLY A 16 2.56 -4.08 19.40
CA GLY A 16 1.55 -3.09 19.03
C GLY A 16 0.21 -3.74 18.66
N LEU A 17 0.21 -4.73 17.77
CA LEU A 17 -1.01 -5.46 17.39
C LEU A 17 -1.65 -6.18 18.59
N MET A 18 -0.85 -6.79 19.45
CA MET A 18 -1.34 -7.44 20.66
C MET A 18 -1.93 -6.47 21.65
N SER A 19 -1.38 -5.24 21.77
CA SER A 19 -1.94 -4.20 22.63
C SER A 19 -3.31 -3.72 22.14
N ILE A 20 -3.44 -3.50 20.82
CA ILE A 20 -4.72 -3.15 20.18
C ILE A 20 -5.74 -4.28 20.38
N TYR A 21 -5.35 -5.53 20.13
CA TYR A 21 -6.23 -6.68 20.30
C TYR A 21 -6.70 -6.86 21.74
N LYS A 22 -5.83 -6.60 22.72
CA LYS A 22 -6.22 -6.66 24.15
C LYS A 22 -7.19 -5.54 24.54
N ALA A 23 -7.03 -4.35 23.97
CA ALA A 23 -7.87 -3.19 24.29
C ALA A 23 -9.24 -3.27 23.62
N GLU A 24 -9.30 -3.66 22.34
CA GLU A 24 -10.52 -3.61 21.52
C GLU A 24 -11.19 -4.99 21.35
N GLY A 25 -10.53 -6.07 21.73
CA GLY A 25 -11.02 -7.45 21.60
C GLY A 25 -10.95 -8.02 20.18
N ARG A 26 -10.72 -7.18 19.16
CA ARG A 26 -10.71 -7.58 17.73
C ARG A 26 -9.84 -6.65 16.87
N ILE A 27 -9.53 -7.13 15.69
CA ILE A 27 -8.95 -6.34 14.59
C ILE A 27 -9.77 -6.67 13.34
N ASP A 28 -10.44 -5.68 12.76
CA ASP A 28 -11.33 -5.87 11.61
C ASP A 28 -10.66 -5.59 10.29
N CYS A 29 -9.83 -4.55 10.25
CA CYS A 29 -9.15 -4.12 9.05
C CYS A 29 -7.73 -3.65 9.35
N ILE A 30 -6.81 -3.98 8.45
CA ILE A 30 -5.45 -3.42 8.42
C ILE A 30 -5.23 -2.76 7.05
N VAL A 31 -4.80 -1.50 7.08
CA VAL A 31 -4.36 -0.78 5.88
C VAL A 31 -2.84 -0.67 5.92
N ASN A 32 -2.15 -1.38 5.04
CA ASN A 32 -0.70 -1.31 4.89
C ASN A 32 -0.34 -0.10 4.01
N ASN A 33 -0.25 1.07 4.64
CA ASN A 33 0.03 2.34 3.96
C ASN A 33 1.49 2.81 4.08
N ALA A 34 2.20 2.43 5.14
CA ALA A 34 3.58 2.84 5.36
C ALA A 34 4.48 2.43 4.19
N ALA A 35 5.19 3.40 3.61
CA ALA A 35 6.10 3.14 2.52
C ALA A 35 7.15 4.27 2.38
N ILE A 36 8.27 3.93 1.78
CA ILE A 36 9.27 4.89 1.32
C ILE A 36 9.38 4.84 -0.20
N ILE A 37 9.61 6.00 -0.80
CA ILE A 37 9.82 6.17 -2.22
C ILE A 37 11.15 6.87 -2.46
N ALA A 38 11.91 6.39 -3.43
CA ALA A 38 13.10 7.06 -3.95
C ALA A 38 13.13 6.92 -5.46
N ASN A 39 13.41 8.04 -6.13
CA ASN A 39 13.55 8.11 -7.58
C ASN A 39 15.04 8.06 -7.93
N GLN A 40 15.49 6.96 -8.51
CA GLN A 40 16.87 6.80 -8.97
C GLN A 40 16.91 6.02 -10.28
N LYS A 41 17.72 6.50 -11.23
CA LYS A 41 17.95 5.79 -12.49
C LYS A 41 18.67 4.47 -12.22
N LEU A 42 18.41 3.49 -13.09
CA LEU A 42 19.15 2.23 -13.09
C LEU A 42 20.66 2.52 -13.21
N GLY A 43 21.46 1.82 -12.43
CA GLY A 43 22.90 2.08 -12.27
C GLY A 43 23.25 3.02 -11.10
N MET A 44 22.29 3.80 -10.58
CA MET A 44 22.47 4.67 -9.39
C MET A 44 21.80 4.11 -8.14
N VAL A 45 21.01 3.05 -8.26
CA VAL A 45 20.33 2.40 -7.14
C VAL A 45 21.38 1.69 -6.29
N THR A 46 21.57 2.16 -5.05
CA THR A 46 22.50 1.53 -4.12
C THR A 46 21.83 0.36 -3.38
N LYS A 47 22.63 -0.64 -3.01
CA LYS A 47 22.12 -1.80 -2.26
C LYS A 47 21.49 -1.42 -0.93
N PRO A 48 22.05 -0.53 -0.09
CA PRO A 48 21.41 -0.10 1.16
C PRO A 48 20.04 0.56 0.95
N LEU A 49 19.89 1.37 -0.10
CA LEU A 49 18.60 1.97 -0.42
C LEU A 49 17.58 0.91 -0.80
N LEU A 50 17.97 -0.05 -1.65
CA LEU A 50 17.10 -1.15 -2.08
C LEU A 50 16.65 -2.00 -0.89
N GLU A 51 17.58 -2.39 -0.02
CA GLU A 51 17.29 -3.14 1.20
C GLU A 51 16.32 -2.40 2.12
N LYS A 52 16.55 -1.09 2.33
CA LYS A 52 15.64 -0.25 3.12
C LYS A 52 14.24 -0.18 2.52
N MET A 53 14.14 -0.02 1.18
CA MET A 53 12.84 0.01 0.51
C MET A 53 12.11 -1.32 0.62
N TYR A 54 12.79 -2.45 0.45
CA TYR A 54 12.19 -3.77 0.61
C TYR A 54 11.78 -4.03 2.05
N SER A 55 12.59 -3.63 3.03
CA SER A 55 12.27 -3.77 4.45
C SER A 55 10.94 -3.09 4.81
N VAL A 56 10.77 -1.82 4.40
CA VAL A 56 9.55 -1.06 4.71
C VAL A 56 8.38 -1.46 3.83
N ASN A 57 8.59 -1.51 2.50
CA ASN A 57 7.48 -1.62 1.55
C ASN A 57 6.98 -3.06 1.36
N VAL A 58 7.80 -4.07 1.69
CA VAL A 58 7.50 -5.48 1.39
C VAL A 58 7.55 -6.35 2.65
N PHE A 59 8.70 -6.40 3.35
CA PHE A 59 8.85 -7.33 4.48
C PHE A 59 7.91 -6.96 5.63
N ALA A 60 7.78 -5.67 5.95
CA ALA A 60 6.83 -5.21 6.95
C ALA A 60 5.37 -5.56 6.61
N VAL A 61 4.99 -5.53 5.31
CA VAL A 61 3.65 -5.94 4.87
C VAL A 61 3.44 -7.44 5.08
N ILE A 62 4.47 -8.27 4.78
CA ILE A 62 4.41 -9.71 5.01
C ILE A 62 4.27 -10.01 6.50
N ASP A 63 5.08 -9.37 7.35
CA ASP A 63 5.00 -9.54 8.81
C ASP A 63 3.64 -9.12 9.36
N MET A 64 3.09 -8.00 8.89
CA MET A 64 1.75 -7.54 9.25
C MET A 64 0.69 -8.58 8.88
N LEU A 65 0.73 -9.11 7.64
CA LEU A 65 -0.17 -10.17 7.19
C LEU A 65 -0.07 -11.42 8.07
N GLN A 66 1.16 -11.89 8.37
CA GLN A 66 1.39 -13.09 9.17
C GLN A 66 0.88 -12.96 10.62
N ILE A 67 1.09 -11.81 11.24
CA ILE A 67 0.74 -11.62 12.65
C ILE A 67 -0.74 -11.29 12.81
N ALA A 68 -1.25 -10.33 12.03
CA ALA A 68 -2.62 -9.87 12.18
C ALA A 68 -3.66 -10.88 11.71
N SER A 69 -3.38 -11.69 10.67
CA SER A 69 -4.30 -12.74 10.22
C SER A 69 -4.64 -13.75 11.32
N ARG A 70 -3.66 -14.09 12.16
CA ARG A 70 -3.88 -14.99 13.31
C ARG A 70 -4.81 -14.40 14.37
N LEU A 71 -4.78 -13.07 14.53
CA LEU A 71 -5.67 -12.37 15.45
C LEU A 71 -7.07 -12.23 14.84
N MET A 72 -7.16 -11.85 13.56
CA MET A 72 -8.41 -11.73 12.83
C MET A 72 -9.18 -13.07 12.77
N ALA A 73 -8.49 -14.18 12.50
CA ALA A 73 -9.10 -15.51 12.42
C ALA A 73 -9.80 -15.93 13.72
N ARG A 74 -9.33 -15.49 14.88
CA ARG A 74 -9.97 -15.77 16.18
C ARG A 74 -11.32 -15.09 16.33
N ASN A 75 -11.57 -14.04 15.56
CA ASN A 75 -12.79 -13.23 15.62
C ASN A 75 -13.66 -13.38 14.37
N GLY A 76 -13.47 -14.47 13.62
CA GLY A 76 -14.32 -14.80 12.48
C GLY A 76 -13.90 -14.16 11.17
N GLY A 77 -12.75 -13.51 11.10
CA GLY A 77 -12.21 -12.96 9.86
C GLY A 77 -11.87 -11.46 9.93
N GLY A 78 -11.69 -10.85 8.75
CA GLY A 78 -11.33 -9.44 8.62
C GLY A 78 -10.89 -9.08 7.21
N CYS A 79 -10.18 -7.97 7.05
CA CYS A 79 -9.64 -7.61 5.75
C CYS A 79 -8.29 -6.88 5.83
N PHE A 80 -7.51 -7.02 4.77
CA PHE A 80 -6.33 -6.22 4.51
C PHE A 80 -6.52 -5.39 3.24
N VAL A 81 -6.11 -4.13 3.29
CA VAL A 81 -6.00 -3.26 2.13
C VAL A 81 -4.55 -2.78 2.03
N ASN A 82 -3.83 -3.27 1.04
CA ASN A 82 -2.44 -2.91 0.79
C ASN A 82 -2.37 -1.70 -0.15
N ILE A 83 -1.51 -0.73 0.13
CA ILE A 83 -1.27 0.38 -0.80
C ILE A 83 -0.11 0.00 -1.72
N ALA A 84 -0.48 -0.41 -2.94
CA ALA A 84 0.43 -0.64 -4.05
C ALA A 84 0.81 0.69 -4.77
N SER A 85 0.90 0.69 -6.08
CA SER A 85 1.08 1.88 -6.93
C SER A 85 0.82 1.49 -8.38
N ILE A 86 0.37 2.43 -9.19
CA ILE A 86 0.33 2.26 -10.65
C ILE A 86 1.72 1.89 -11.21
N THR A 87 2.81 2.42 -10.62
CA THR A 87 4.18 2.09 -11.06
C THR A 87 4.55 0.63 -10.78
N GLY A 88 3.90 -0.02 -9.82
CA GLY A 88 4.02 -1.47 -9.60
C GLY A 88 3.27 -2.30 -10.65
N VAL A 89 2.32 -1.71 -11.37
CA VAL A 89 1.54 -2.36 -12.43
C VAL A 89 2.22 -2.21 -13.78
N VAL A 90 2.59 -0.96 -14.14
CA VAL A 90 3.07 -0.64 -15.50
C VAL A 90 4.56 -0.24 -15.55
N GLY A 91 5.20 -0.05 -14.39
CA GLY A 91 6.57 0.48 -14.32
C GLY A 91 6.62 2.00 -14.46
N SER A 92 7.78 2.60 -14.19
CA SER A 92 8.05 4.01 -14.48
C SER A 92 9.57 4.24 -14.57
N PRO A 93 10.05 5.01 -15.55
CA PRO A 93 11.47 5.36 -15.64
C PRO A 93 11.96 6.05 -14.37
N GLY A 94 13.16 5.67 -13.90
CA GLY A 94 13.75 6.21 -12.67
C GLY A 94 13.16 5.66 -11.36
N GLN A 95 12.25 4.69 -11.43
CA GLN A 95 11.60 4.09 -10.27
C GLN A 95 11.76 2.57 -10.18
N VAL A 96 12.79 1.98 -10.77
CA VAL A 96 12.98 0.52 -10.79
C VAL A 96 12.89 -0.10 -9.40
N ALA A 97 13.59 0.47 -8.41
CA ALA A 97 13.56 -0.03 -7.03
C ALA A 97 12.16 0.11 -6.41
N TYR A 98 11.51 1.26 -6.56
CA TYR A 98 10.17 1.49 -6.01
C TYR A 98 9.13 0.62 -6.69
N SER A 99 9.12 0.60 -8.03
CA SER A 99 8.19 -0.21 -8.83
C SER A 99 8.32 -1.70 -8.50
N SER A 100 9.54 -2.21 -8.29
CA SER A 100 9.76 -3.61 -7.90
C SER A 100 9.14 -3.92 -6.53
N THR A 101 9.27 -3.03 -5.53
CA THR A 101 8.62 -3.23 -4.23
C THR A 101 7.10 -3.21 -4.35
N LYS A 102 6.53 -2.32 -5.15
CA LYS A 102 5.07 -2.23 -5.33
C LYS A 102 4.52 -3.36 -6.20
N GLY A 103 5.31 -3.88 -7.14
CA GLY A 103 5.03 -5.14 -7.85
C GLY A 103 5.02 -6.34 -6.90
N ALA A 104 5.96 -6.41 -5.95
CA ALA A 104 5.95 -7.42 -4.89
C ALA A 104 4.68 -7.34 -4.03
N VAL A 105 4.23 -6.13 -3.64
CA VAL A 105 2.96 -5.92 -2.91
C VAL A 105 1.76 -6.43 -3.71
N ILE A 106 1.74 -6.24 -5.03
CA ILE A 106 0.69 -6.78 -5.91
C ILE A 106 0.68 -8.32 -5.89
N ALA A 107 1.85 -8.94 -6.03
CA ALA A 107 1.97 -10.39 -6.03
C ALA A 107 1.57 -11.02 -4.68
N LEU A 108 2.10 -10.45 -3.57
CA LEU A 108 1.77 -10.94 -2.23
C LEU A 108 0.28 -10.76 -1.90
N THR A 109 -0.36 -9.68 -2.36
CA THR A 109 -1.81 -9.48 -2.19
C THR A 109 -2.61 -10.61 -2.80
N LYS A 110 -2.28 -11.01 -4.03
CA LYS A 110 -2.98 -12.09 -4.74
C LYS A 110 -2.76 -13.45 -4.07
N SER A 111 -1.55 -13.72 -3.58
CA SER A 111 -1.21 -14.97 -2.89
C SER A 111 -1.89 -15.04 -1.52
N ALA A 112 -1.74 -13.98 -0.71
CA ALA A 112 -2.34 -13.91 0.63
C ALA A 112 -3.88 -13.99 0.58
N ALA A 113 -4.51 -13.41 -0.45
CA ALA A 113 -5.95 -13.53 -0.63
C ALA A 113 -6.41 -14.99 -0.74
N LYS A 114 -5.67 -15.83 -1.46
CA LYS A 114 -5.99 -17.26 -1.60
C LYS A 114 -5.73 -18.04 -0.32
N GLU A 115 -4.60 -17.74 0.36
CA GLU A 115 -4.23 -18.43 1.59
C GLU A 115 -5.12 -18.09 2.79
N LEU A 116 -5.59 -16.84 2.88
CA LEU A 116 -6.36 -16.35 4.02
C LEU A 116 -7.88 -16.46 3.83
N SER A 117 -8.37 -16.73 2.63
CA SER A 117 -9.80 -16.91 2.35
C SER A 117 -10.48 -17.98 3.22
N PRO A 118 -9.87 -19.16 3.52
CA PRO A 118 -10.47 -20.12 4.42
C PRO A 118 -10.68 -19.62 5.85
N MET A 119 -9.98 -18.55 6.25
CA MET A 119 -10.13 -17.87 7.55
C MET A 119 -11.15 -16.71 7.49
N ASN A 120 -11.91 -16.58 6.40
CA ASN A 120 -12.80 -15.45 6.15
C ASN A 120 -12.08 -14.09 6.18
N ILE A 121 -10.84 -14.05 5.68
CA ILE A 121 -10.02 -12.83 5.58
C ILE A 121 -9.86 -12.47 4.11
N ARG A 122 -10.29 -11.25 3.75
CA ARG A 122 -10.12 -10.69 2.41
C ARG A 122 -8.81 -9.90 2.34
N VAL A 123 -8.11 -9.99 1.23
CA VAL A 123 -6.89 -9.21 1.00
C VAL A 123 -6.97 -8.55 -0.37
N ASN A 124 -6.95 -7.23 -0.40
CA ASN A 124 -6.98 -6.43 -1.64
C ASN A 124 -5.87 -5.40 -1.64
N ALA A 125 -5.63 -4.77 -2.77
CA ALA A 125 -4.76 -3.60 -2.85
C ALA A 125 -5.43 -2.46 -3.61
N VAL A 126 -5.05 -1.24 -3.24
CA VAL A 126 -5.28 -0.04 -4.04
C VAL A 126 -3.97 0.32 -4.73
N ALA A 127 -4.03 0.66 -6.01
CA ALA A 127 -2.90 1.13 -6.80
C ALA A 127 -3.11 2.60 -7.19
N PRO A 128 -2.69 3.56 -6.35
CA PRO A 128 -2.84 4.98 -6.65
C PRO A 128 -1.97 5.38 -7.84
N GLY A 129 -2.46 6.35 -8.61
CA GLY A 129 -1.69 7.10 -9.59
C GLY A 129 -0.90 8.23 -8.94
N ILE A 130 -0.93 9.41 -9.56
CA ILE A 130 -0.27 10.61 -9.03
C ILE A 130 -1.26 11.33 -8.11
N ILE A 131 -0.93 11.35 -6.81
CA ILE A 131 -1.78 11.91 -5.76
C ILE A 131 -1.16 13.20 -5.22
N ALA A 132 -1.96 14.26 -5.11
CA ALA A 132 -1.57 15.57 -4.59
C ALA A 132 -1.40 15.54 -3.05
N THR A 133 -0.34 14.88 -2.59
CA THR A 133 0.09 14.88 -1.19
C THR A 133 0.95 16.12 -0.88
N GLU A 134 1.16 16.44 0.40
CA GLU A 134 2.07 17.54 0.79
C GLU A 134 3.47 17.35 0.17
N ARG A 135 4.02 16.15 0.25
CA ARG A 135 5.30 15.82 -0.40
C ARG A 135 5.29 16.02 -1.92
N PHE A 136 4.15 15.78 -2.57
CA PHE A 136 4.01 16.03 -3.99
C PHE A 136 3.99 17.54 -4.27
N LYS A 137 3.31 18.35 -3.44
CA LYS A 137 3.27 19.81 -3.55
C LYS A 137 4.66 20.42 -3.38
N GLU A 138 5.45 19.94 -2.42
CA GLU A 138 6.86 20.34 -2.23
C GLU A 138 7.71 20.10 -3.48
N LEU A 139 7.49 18.96 -4.17
CA LEU A 139 8.14 18.66 -5.44
C LEU A 139 7.61 19.53 -6.60
N TYR A 140 6.36 19.98 -6.51
CA TYR A 140 5.71 20.83 -7.51
C TYR A 140 6.30 22.24 -7.51
N GLU A 141 6.61 22.81 -6.36
CA GLU A 141 7.25 24.12 -6.22
C GLU A 141 8.65 24.15 -6.85
N CYS A 142 9.29 22.98 -7.00
CA CYS A 142 10.65 22.86 -7.54
C CYS A 142 10.74 22.57 -9.05
N ASP A 143 9.68 22.05 -9.70
CA ASP A 143 9.75 21.59 -11.12
C ASP A 143 8.37 21.50 -11.80
N GLY A 144 7.66 22.63 -11.87
CA GLY A 144 6.29 22.73 -12.38
C GLY A 144 6.10 22.15 -13.79
N ASP A 145 7.00 22.45 -14.73
CA ASP A 145 6.87 22.04 -16.14
C ASP A 145 6.84 20.53 -16.34
N LYS A 146 7.60 19.79 -15.53
CA LYS A 146 7.61 18.31 -15.57
C LYS A 146 6.32 17.70 -15.03
N ILE A 147 5.64 18.40 -14.16
CA ILE A 147 4.42 17.94 -13.53
C ILE A 147 3.21 18.15 -14.42
N ASP A 148 3.15 19.28 -15.11
CA ASP A 148 2.12 19.54 -16.12
C ASP A 148 2.16 18.49 -17.23
N GLY A 149 3.37 18.09 -17.66
CA GLY A 149 3.56 16.98 -18.59
C GLY A 149 3.12 15.60 -18.03
N ARG A 150 3.00 15.43 -16.71
CA ARG A 150 2.42 14.21 -16.08
C ARG A 150 0.92 14.31 -15.96
N ILE A 151 0.37 15.47 -15.60
CA ILE A 151 -1.09 15.69 -15.51
C ILE A 151 -1.73 15.48 -16.87
N SER A 152 -1.10 15.94 -17.96
CA SER A 152 -1.61 15.75 -19.33
C SER A 152 -1.75 14.29 -19.74
N ARG A 153 -1.11 13.36 -19.01
CA ARG A 153 -1.23 11.90 -19.23
C ARG A 153 -2.30 11.24 -18.35
N ILE A 154 -2.99 12.01 -17.52
CA ILE A 154 -4.11 11.52 -16.71
C ILE A 154 -5.40 11.79 -17.46
N ALA A 155 -6.11 10.77 -17.92
CA ALA A 155 -7.30 10.92 -18.75
C ALA A 155 -8.40 11.76 -18.06
N LEU A 156 -8.52 11.69 -16.72
CA LEU A 156 -9.44 12.54 -15.95
C LEU A 156 -8.95 14.00 -15.82
N GLY A 157 -7.77 14.37 -16.34
CA GLY A 157 -7.28 15.74 -16.43
C GLY A 157 -6.93 16.41 -15.08
N ARG A 158 -6.85 15.64 -14.00
CA ARG A 158 -6.49 16.14 -12.67
C ARG A 158 -5.63 15.14 -11.89
N LEU A 159 -4.90 15.64 -10.94
CA LEU A 159 -4.29 14.80 -9.90
C LEU A 159 -5.37 14.12 -9.05
N GLY A 160 -5.08 12.92 -8.57
CA GLY A 160 -5.85 12.34 -7.49
C GLY A 160 -5.62 13.10 -6.17
N THR A 161 -6.56 13.00 -5.26
CA THR A 161 -6.45 13.51 -3.90
C THR A 161 -6.25 12.35 -2.92
N PRO A 162 -5.73 12.59 -1.70
CA PRO A 162 -5.71 11.57 -0.65
C PRO A 162 -7.11 10.99 -0.37
N LEU A 163 -8.17 11.80 -0.53
CA LEU A 163 -9.54 11.36 -0.33
C LEU A 163 -9.99 10.37 -1.42
N ASP A 164 -9.62 10.58 -2.70
CA ASP A 164 -9.93 9.61 -3.76
C ASP A 164 -9.38 8.21 -3.41
N VAL A 165 -8.20 8.14 -2.78
CA VAL A 165 -7.60 6.88 -2.32
C VAL A 165 -8.31 6.34 -1.08
N ALA A 166 -8.61 7.21 -0.10
CA ALA A 166 -9.25 6.81 1.15
C ALA A 166 -10.67 6.25 0.92
N ASP A 167 -11.42 6.80 -0.04
CA ASP A 167 -12.76 6.29 -0.40
C ASP A 167 -12.67 4.87 -0.99
N ALA A 168 -11.69 4.61 -1.85
CA ALA A 168 -11.45 3.27 -2.39
C ALA A 168 -11.03 2.28 -1.29
N VAL A 169 -10.17 2.70 -0.36
CA VAL A 169 -9.78 1.90 0.81
C VAL A 169 -10.99 1.61 1.69
N SER A 170 -11.81 2.61 2.00
CA SER A 170 -13.02 2.46 2.82
C SER A 170 -14.02 1.51 2.19
N PHE A 171 -14.20 1.58 0.86
CA PHE A 171 -15.03 0.62 0.14
C PHE A 171 -14.51 -0.80 0.27
N LEU A 172 -13.22 -1.04 0.00
CA LEU A 172 -12.61 -2.36 0.10
C LEU A 172 -12.59 -2.91 1.53
N ALA A 173 -12.54 -2.05 2.54
CA ALA A 173 -12.60 -2.41 3.94
C ALA A 173 -14.01 -2.80 4.41
N SER A 174 -15.05 -2.30 3.74
CA SER A 174 -16.45 -2.50 4.14
C SER A 174 -17.05 -3.82 3.68
N ASP A 175 -18.23 -4.17 4.22
CA ASP A 175 -19.03 -5.34 3.83
C ASP A 175 -19.56 -5.24 2.39
N ARG A 176 -19.59 -4.04 1.80
CA ARG A 176 -19.93 -3.83 0.39
C ARG A 176 -18.94 -4.51 -0.56
N ALA A 177 -17.72 -4.80 -0.09
CA ALA A 177 -16.68 -5.52 -0.80
C ALA A 177 -16.57 -7.00 -0.33
N SER A 178 -17.61 -7.58 0.27
CA SER A 178 -17.58 -8.91 0.88
C SER A 178 -17.20 -10.05 -0.08
N TYR A 179 -17.41 -9.86 -1.38
CA TYR A 179 -17.06 -10.85 -2.42
C TYR A 179 -15.84 -10.42 -3.26
N ILE A 180 -15.07 -9.40 -2.79
CA ILE A 180 -13.86 -8.90 -3.46
C ILE A 180 -12.64 -9.31 -2.63
N SER A 181 -11.79 -10.18 -3.18
CA SER A 181 -10.51 -10.59 -2.59
C SER A 181 -9.50 -10.90 -3.70
N GLY A 182 -8.23 -10.50 -3.48
CA GLY A 182 -7.16 -10.64 -4.47
C GLY A 182 -7.16 -9.57 -5.57
N HIS A 183 -8.02 -8.54 -5.46
CA HIS A 183 -8.12 -7.47 -6.46
C HIS A 183 -7.10 -6.35 -6.23
N ILE A 184 -6.64 -5.76 -7.33
CA ILE A 184 -5.78 -4.57 -7.35
C ILE A 184 -6.59 -3.45 -7.99
N LEU A 185 -7.14 -2.57 -7.17
CA LEU A 185 -8.00 -1.48 -7.62
C LEU A 185 -7.16 -0.26 -7.99
N GLY A 186 -7.15 0.10 -9.28
CA GLY A 186 -6.55 1.34 -9.76
C GLY A 186 -7.32 2.56 -9.25
N VAL A 187 -6.62 3.54 -8.68
CA VAL A 187 -7.13 4.87 -8.32
C VAL A 187 -6.18 5.89 -8.92
N ASP A 188 -6.19 5.99 -10.23
CA ASP A 188 -5.15 6.61 -11.03
C ASP A 188 -5.67 7.60 -12.10
N GLY A 189 -6.99 7.77 -12.20
CA GLY A 189 -7.60 8.66 -13.19
C GLY A 189 -7.36 8.20 -14.65
N CYS A 190 -7.11 6.90 -14.85
CA CYS A 190 -6.69 6.32 -16.14
C CYS A 190 -5.39 6.95 -16.65
N ALA A 191 -4.39 7.03 -15.80
CA ALA A 191 -3.09 7.62 -16.11
C ALA A 191 -2.24 6.67 -16.97
N SER A 192 -1.58 7.24 -17.98
CA SER A 192 -0.53 6.61 -18.78
C SER A 192 0.84 7.14 -18.32
N ILE A 193 1.60 6.37 -17.51
CA ILE A 193 2.89 6.80 -16.92
C ILE A 193 4.07 6.08 -17.55
#